data_61cd42179f01f0dae32f1a6d7af3a5e4
#
_entry.id   61cd42179f01f0dae32f1a6d7af3a5e4
#
_cell.length_a   1.000
_cell.length_b   1.000
_cell.length_c   1.000
_cell.angle_alpha   90.00
_cell.angle_beta   90.00
_cell.angle_gamma   90.00
#
_symmetry.space_group_name_H-M   'P 1'
#
loop_
_entity.id
_entity.type
_entity.pdbx_description
1 polymer ?
#
loop_
_entity_poly.entity_id
_entity_poly.type
_entity_poly.pdbx_seq_one_letter_code
_entity_poly.pdbx_strand_id
1 'polypeptide(L)'
;MIRSVQVEDAAQIRDLCHQALGYDSSLEKVATQIEKFNMPDSGHFCFVYEEDQSGKILGYVEAEVYESLYSDPGLNVLGLAVFPSAQGRGIGRQLMERVEELAKSRHSTFIRLNSASHRKEAHVFYERIGYDGNKTQKRFLKIMD
;
A
#
# COMPACT_ATOMS: atom_id res chain seq x y z
N MET A 1 -8.85 -13.04 -4.10
CA MET A 1 -8.97 -13.05 -2.63
C MET A 1 -7.88 -12.19 -2.00
N ILE A 2 -8.26 -11.38 -1.03
CA ILE A 2 -7.29 -10.53 -0.33
C ILE A 2 -6.85 -11.23 0.96
N ARG A 3 -5.55 -11.26 1.21
CA ARG A 3 -4.95 -11.86 2.40
C ARG A 3 -3.70 -11.08 2.82
N SER A 4 -3.20 -11.35 4.01
CA SER A 4 -1.93 -10.79 4.45
C SER A 4 -0.79 -11.33 3.60
N VAL A 5 0.23 -10.50 3.39
CA VAL A 5 1.41 -10.88 2.62
C VAL A 5 2.19 -11.97 3.35
N GLN A 6 2.79 -12.88 2.59
CA GLN A 6 3.67 -13.95 3.08
C GLN A 6 5.05 -13.77 2.47
N VAL A 7 6.07 -14.30 3.12
CA VAL A 7 7.44 -14.18 2.61
C VAL A 7 7.59 -14.81 1.22
N GLU A 8 6.80 -15.83 0.92
CA GLU A 8 6.77 -16.49 -0.37
C GLU A 8 6.30 -15.58 -1.50
N ASP A 9 5.65 -14.48 -1.16
CA ASP A 9 5.17 -13.50 -2.16
C ASP A 9 6.28 -12.52 -2.59
N ALA A 10 7.44 -12.56 -1.97
CA ALA A 10 8.48 -11.53 -2.13
C ALA A 10 8.87 -11.28 -3.60
N ALA A 11 9.04 -12.34 -4.39
CA ALA A 11 9.43 -12.18 -5.80
C ALA A 11 8.35 -11.45 -6.60
N GLN A 12 7.09 -11.80 -6.39
CA GLN A 12 5.98 -11.15 -7.10
C GLN A 12 5.80 -9.72 -6.64
N ILE A 13 5.98 -9.44 -5.34
CA ILE A 13 5.91 -8.07 -4.80
C ILE A 13 7.04 -7.21 -5.40
N ARG A 14 8.26 -7.73 -5.47
CA ARG A 14 9.38 -7.03 -6.09
C ARG A 14 9.07 -6.66 -7.53
N ASP A 15 8.56 -7.61 -8.30
CA ASP A 15 8.22 -7.39 -9.70
C ASP A 15 7.09 -6.36 -9.84
N LEU A 16 6.10 -6.43 -8.97
CA LEU A 16 4.98 -5.50 -8.96
C LEU A 16 5.44 -4.07 -8.65
N CYS A 17 6.27 -3.89 -7.63
CA CYS A 17 6.82 -2.57 -7.29
C CYS A 17 7.65 -2.00 -8.44
N HIS A 18 8.42 -2.84 -9.12
CA HIS A 18 9.21 -2.41 -10.27
C HIS A 18 8.32 -1.99 -11.44
N GLN A 19 7.36 -2.82 -11.82
CA GLN A 19 6.51 -2.57 -13.00
C GLN A 19 5.53 -1.42 -12.79
N ALA A 20 4.89 -1.36 -11.62
CA ALA A 20 3.82 -0.40 -11.38
C ALA A 20 4.29 0.90 -10.74
N LEU A 21 5.34 0.87 -9.93
CA LEU A 21 5.81 2.03 -9.17
C LEU A 21 7.21 2.49 -9.58
N GLY A 22 7.94 1.70 -10.36
CA GLY A 22 9.27 2.06 -10.81
C GLY A 22 10.37 1.91 -9.77
N TYR A 23 10.11 1.18 -8.67
CA TYR A 23 11.12 0.93 -7.65
C TYR A 23 11.92 -0.32 -7.96
N ASP A 24 13.23 -0.23 -7.81
CA ASP A 24 14.15 -1.33 -8.05
C ASP A 24 14.68 -1.81 -6.70
N SER A 25 14.22 -2.96 -6.23
CA SER A 25 14.60 -3.51 -4.94
C SER A 25 15.05 -4.95 -5.08
N SER A 26 15.99 -5.37 -4.23
CA SER A 26 16.44 -6.76 -4.24
C SER A 26 15.37 -7.67 -3.64
N LEU A 27 15.37 -8.93 -4.07
CA LEU A 27 14.48 -9.94 -3.48
C LEU A 27 14.72 -10.08 -1.98
N GLU A 28 15.99 -10.08 -1.57
CA GLU A 28 16.37 -10.19 -0.15
C GLU A 28 15.79 -9.07 0.68
N LYS A 29 15.85 -7.81 0.19
CA LYS A 29 15.29 -6.67 0.89
C LYS A 29 13.78 -6.83 1.09
N VAL A 30 13.06 -7.18 0.02
CA VAL A 30 11.60 -7.34 0.08
C VAL A 30 11.23 -8.45 1.06
N ALA A 31 11.90 -9.59 0.98
CA ALA A 31 11.63 -10.72 1.88
C ALA A 31 11.89 -10.35 3.34
N THR A 32 13.00 -9.68 3.63
CA THR A 32 13.35 -9.24 4.98
C THR A 32 12.30 -8.26 5.53
N GLN A 33 11.84 -7.33 4.72
CA GLN A 33 10.81 -6.39 5.14
C GLN A 33 9.47 -7.07 5.40
N ILE A 34 9.09 -8.04 4.58
CA ILE A 34 7.86 -8.81 4.81
C ILE A 34 7.93 -9.51 6.18
N GLU A 35 9.03 -10.18 6.48
CA GLU A 35 9.20 -10.85 7.77
C GLU A 35 9.10 -9.86 8.92
N LYS A 36 9.76 -8.72 8.79
CA LYS A 36 9.76 -7.67 9.82
C LYS A 36 8.35 -7.11 10.04
N PHE A 37 7.63 -6.81 8.96
CA PHE A 37 6.29 -6.21 9.06
C PHE A 37 5.24 -7.19 9.53
N ASN A 38 5.46 -8.49 9.35
CA ASN A 38 4.56 -9.52 9.85
C ASN A 38 4.79 -9.85 11.34
N MET A 39 5.79 -9.24 11.98
CA MET A 39 5.98 -9.40 13.42
C MET A 39 4.83 -8.74 14.19
N PRO A 40 4.40 -9.31 15.33
CA PRO A 40 3.39 -8.67 16.18
C PRO A 40 3.83 -7.27 16.57
N ASP A 41 2.89 -6.34 16.60
CA ASP A 41 3.11 -4.95 17.01
C ASP A 41 4.08 -4.17 16.12
N SER A 42 4.30 -4.61 14.88
CA SER A 42 5.14 -3.88 13.93
C SER A 42 4.56 -2.52 13.54
N GLY A 43 3.23 -2.39 13.63
CA GLY A 43 2.55 -1.19 13.16
C GLY A 43 2.46 -1.08 11.64
N HIS A 44 2.84 -2.13 10.92
CA HIS A 44 2.78 -2.19 9.47
C HIS A 44 1.85 -3.31 9.02
N PHE A 45 1.14 -3.08 7.92
CA PHE A 45 0.16 -4.02 7.38
C PHE A 45 0.33 -4.07 5.86
N CYS A 46 0.45 -5.26 5.32
CA CYS A 46 0.53 -5.43 3.87
C CYS A 46 -0.44 -6.51 3.44
N PHE A 47 -1.34 -6.19 2.53
CA PHE A 47 -2.31 -7.12 1.97
C PHE A 47 -2.04 -7.30 0.49
N VAL A 48 -2.24 -8.53 0.02
CA VAL A 48 -2.11 -8.87 -1.39
C VAL A 48 -3.44 -9.35 -1.94
N TYR A 49 -3.65 -9.09 -3.23
CA TYR A 49 -4.77 -9.67 -3.96
C TYR A 49 -4.25 -10.88 -4.73
N GLU A 50 -4.69 -12.06 -4.35
CA GLU A 50 -4.33 -13.31 -4.98
C GLU A 50 -5.46 -13.77 -5.89
N GLU A 51 -5.14 -14.08 -7.13
CA GLU A 51 -6.11 -14.62 -8.08
C GLU A 51 -6.44 -16.07 -7.70
N ASP A 52 -7.74 -16.39 -7.57
CA ASP A 52 -8.19 -17.66 -6.99
C ASP A 52 -7.69 -18.87 -7.75
N GLN A 53 -7.69 -18.83 -9.07
CA GLN A 53 -7.35 -20.01 -9.87
C GLN A 53 -5.85 -20.21 -10.04
N SER A 54 -5.11 -19.14 -10.25
CA SER A 54 -3.69 -19.23 -10.56
C SER A 54 -2.78 -19.08 -9.34
N GLY A 55 -3.29 -18.50 -8.26
CA GLY A 55 -2.48 -18.15 -7.10
C GLY A 55 -1.54 -16.97 -7.34
N LYS A 56 -1.65 -16.28 -8.47
CA LYS A 56 -0.81 -15.12 -8.77
C LYS A 56 -1.22 -13.93 -7.96
N ILE A 57 -0.23 -13.16 -7.51
CA ILE A 57 -0.46 -11.87 -6.86
C ILE A 57 -0.68 -10.84 -7.97
N LEU A 58 -1.84 -10.19 -7.95
CA LEU A 58 -2.19 -9.19 -8.96
C LEU A 58 -2.02 -7.77 -8.46
N GLY A 59 -1.98 -7.57 -7.14
CA GLY A 59 -1.80 -6.26 -6.54
C GLY A 59 -1.47 -6.35 -5.07
N TYR A 60 -1.05 -5.22 -4.49
CA TYR A 60 -0.80 -5.14 -3.05
C TYR A 60 -1.10 -3.74 -2.54
N VAL A 61 -1.30 -3.66 -1.23
CA VAL A 61 -1.39 -2.39 -0.50
C VAL A 61 -0.60 -2.52 0.79
N GLU A 62 0.11 -1.45 1.13
CA GLU A 62 0.93 -1.39 2.34
C GLU A 62 0.51 -0.15 3.14
N ALA A 63 0.27 -0.34 4.45
CA ALA A 63 -0.14 0.74 5.35
C ALA A 63 0.64 0.64 6.66
N GLU A 64 0.72 1.77 7.35
CA GLU A 64 1.36 1.85 8.66
C GLU A 64 0.48 2.65 9.62
N VAL A 65 0.66 2.42 10.91
CA VAL A 65 0.06 3.26 11.94
C VAL A 65 0.66 4.66 11.84
N TYR A 66 -0.21 5.67 11.87
CA TYR A 66 0.20 7.06 11.73
C TYR A 66 -0.37 7.86 12.89
N GLU A 67 0.53 8.40 13.71
CA GLU A 67 0.16 9.19 14.88
C GLU A 67 1.13 10.34 15.06
N SER A 68 0.66 11.40 15.72
CA SER A 68 1.49 12.51 16.14
C SER A 68 1.00 12.99 17.51
N LEU A 69 1.72 13.92 18.12
CA LEU A 69 1.31 14.47 19.43
C LEU A 69 -0.01 15.22 19.36
N TYR A 70 -0.40 15.67 18.17
CA TYR A 70 -1.59 16.53 17.99
C TYR A 70 -2.69 15.87 17.17
N SER A 71 -2.55 14.60 16.77
CA SER A 71 -3.58 13.94 15.97
C SER A 71 -4.12 12.69 16.65
N ASP A 72 -5.34 12.34 16.33
CA ASP A 72 -5.89 11.04 16.66
C ASP A 72 -5.20 9.95 15.85
N PRO A 73 -5.29 8.68 16.27
CA PRO A 73 -4.69 7.58 15.49
C PRO A 73 -5.30 7.46 14.10
N GLY A 74 -4.43 7.22 13.13
CA GLY A 74 -4.83 6.99 11.75
C GLY A 74 -3.93 5.96 11.08
N LEU A 75 -4.15 5.76 9.79
CA LEU A 75 -3.30 4.91 8.95
C LEU A 75 -2.74 5.75 7.81
N ASN A 76 -1.50 5.44 7.43
CA ASN A 76 -0.86 6.01 6.25
C ASN A 76 -0.62 4.90 5.24
N VAL A 77 -1.12 5.07 4.03
CA VAL A 77 -0.86 4.13 2.94
C VAL A 77 0.47 4.48 2.31
N LEU A 78 1.42 3.54 2.37
CA LEU A 78 2.77 3.70 1.84
C LEU A 78 2.87 3.32 0.37
N GLY A 79 2.03 2.40 -0.08
CA GLY A 79 2.02 1.95 -1.46
C GLY A 79 0.75 1.21 -1.80
N LEU A 80 0.31 1.40 -3.02
CA LEU A 80 -0.78 0.66 -3.63
C LEU A 80 -0.40 0.43 -5.09
N ALA A 81 -0.38 -0.81 -5.51
CA ALA A 81 -0.02 -1.14 -6.89
C ALA A 81 -0.79 -2.35 -7.38
N VAL A 82 -1.13 -2.32 -8.66
CA VAL A 82 -1.77 -3.41 -9.38
C VAL A 82 -0.97 -3.63 -10.66
N PHE A 83 -0.66 -4.89 -11.00
CA PHE A 83 0.04 -5.18 -12.26
C PHE A 83 -0.72 -4.55 -13.43
N PRO A 84 -0.01 -3.95 -14.41
CA PRO A 84 -0.68 -3.31 -15.54
C PRO A 84 -1.68 -4.21 -16.26
N SER A 85 -1.38 -5.51 -16.37
CA SER A 85 -2.26 -6.48 -17.01
C SER A 85 -3.55 -6.74 -16.25
N ALA A 86 -3.60 -6.37 -14.97
CA ALA A 86 -4.76 -6.63 -14.11
C ALA A 86 -5.52 -5.34 -13.73
N GLN A 87 -5.11 -4.19 -14.24
CA GLN A 87 -5.79 -2.92 -13.97
C GLN A 87 -7.18 -2.89 -14.62
N GLY A 88 -8.07 -2.07 -14.06
CA GLY A 88 -9.43 -1.95 -14.56
C GLY A 88 -10.39 -3.02 -14.07
N ARG A 89 -9.97 -3.86 -13.13
CA ARG A 89 -10.78 -4.97 -12.59
C ARG A 89 -11.28 -4.71 -11.17
N GLY A 90 -11.07 -3.50 -10.65
CA GLY A 90 -11.50 -3.14 -9.30
C GLY A 90 -10.59 -3.65 -8.18
N ILE A 91 -9.42 -4.15 -8.50
CA ILE A 91 -8.48 -4.72 -7.51
C ILE A 91 -7.96 -3.64 -6.56
N GLY A 92 -7.55 -2.49 -7.10
CA GLY A 92 -7.07 -1.37 -6.28
C GLY A 92 -8.11 -0.89 -5.29
N ARG A 93 -9.36 -0.79 -5.73
CA ARG A 93 -10.48 -0.41 -4.86
C ARG A 93 -10.67 -1.42 -3.73
N GLN A 94 -10.65 -2.70 -4.06
CA GLN A 94 -10.82 -3.75 -3.06
C GLN A 94 -9.69 -3.74 -2.03
N LEU A 95 -8.46 -3.50 -2.47
CA LEU A 95 -7.32 -3.38 -1.57
C LEU A 95 -7.48 -2.18 -0.63
N MET A 96 -7.93 -1.04 -1.13
CA MET A 96 -8.19 0.13 -0.28
C MET A 96 -9.36 -0.13 0.69
N GLU A 97 -10.39 -0.82 0.26
CA GLU A 97 -11.50 -1.23 1.13
C GLU A 97 -10.99 -2.11 2.27
N ARG A 98 -10.02 -2.98 2.01
CA ARG A 98 -9.39 -3.79 3.06
C ARG A 98 -8.67 -2.94 4.10
N VAL A 99 -7.99 -1.88 3.66
CA VAL A 99 -7.36 -0.92 4.57
C VAL A 99 -8.42 -0.20 5.40
N GLU A 100 -9.55 0.14 4.79
CA GLU A 100 -10.67 0.80 5.50
C GLU A 100 -11.27 -0.11 6.56
N GLU A 101 -11.40 -1.41 6.28
CA GLU A 101 -11.83 -2.38 7.28
C GLU A 101 -10.85 -2.44 8.47
N LEU A 102 -9.55 -2.45 8.16
CA LEU A 102 -8.51 -2.43 9.19
C LEU A 102 -8.62 -1.17 10.03
N ALA A 103 -8.79 -0.02 9.40
CA ALA A 103 -8.96 1.26 10.11
C ALA A 103 -10.14 1.20 11.08
N LYS A 104 -11.27 0.67 10.65
CA LYS A 104 -12.45 0.51 11.51
C LYS A 104 -12.15 -0.39 12.70
N SER A 105 -11.51 -1.53 12.47
CA SER A 105 -11.19 -2.49 13.54
C SER A 105 -10.22 -1.91 14.56
N ARG A 106 -9.36 -0.98 14.16
CA ARG A 106 -8.39 -0.33 15.03
C ARG A 106 -8.89 0.97 15.64
N HIS A 107 -10.13 1.38 15.33
CA HIS A 107 -10.69 2.68 15.73
C HIS A 107 -9.85 3.85 15.23
N SER A 108 -9.26 3.70 14.05
CA SER A 108 -8.54 4.78 13.38
C SER A 108 -9.53 5.81 12.86
N THR A 109 -9.17 7.09 12.99
CA THR A 109 -10.08 8.18 12.62
C THR A 109 -9.89 8.66 11.20
N PHE A 110 -8.78 8.29 10.54
CA PHE A 110 -8.52 8.69 9.16
C PHE A 110 -7.55 7.73 8.48
N ILE A 111 -7.56 7.78 7.16
CA ILE A 111 -6.56 7.15 6.30
C ILE A 111 -6.00 8.26 5.42
N ARG A 112 -4.69 8.36 5.36
CA ARG A 112 -4.01 9.32 4.50
C ARG A 112 -3.01 8.63 3.60
N LEU A 113 -2.63 9.31 2.51
CA LEU A 113 -1.56 8.88 1.63
C LEU A 113 -0.99 10.08 0.90
N ASN A 114 0.21 9.91 0.36
CA ASN A 114 0.80 10.86 -0.57
C ASN A 114 0.87 10.20 -1.95
N SER A 115 0.57 10.97 -2.98
CA SER A 115 0.73 10.54 -4.37
C SER A 115 1.50 11.63 -5.10
N ALA A 116 2.49 11.24 -5.90
CA ALA A 116 3.31 12.20 -6.63
C ALA A 116 2.42 13.11 -7.49
N SER A 117 2.78 14.39 -7.56
CA SER A 117 1.93 15.40 -8.23
C SER A 117 1.69 15.14 -9.71
N HIS A 118 2.58 14.39 -10.36
CA HIS A 118 2.45 14.06 -11.80
C HIS A 118 1.55 12.85 -12.07
N ARG A 119 1.19 12.07 -11.05
CA ARG A 119 0.40 10.84 -11.20
C ARG A 119 -1.09 11.14 -11.23
N LYS A 120 -1.54 11.80 -12.31
CA LYS A 120 -2.92 12.30 -12.41
C LYS A 120 -3.97 11.19 -12.39
N GLU A 121 -3.67 10.05 -12.99
CA GLU A 121 -4.60 8.92 -13.02
C GLU A 121 -4.83 8.36 -11.61
N ALA A 122 -3.77 8.29 -10.80
CA ALA A 122 -3.88 7.87 -9.40
C ALA A 122 -4.74 8.85 -8.61
N HIS A 123 -4.58 10.16 -8.85
CA HIS A 123 -5.40 11.17 -8.18
C HIS A 123 -6.88 11.01 -8.48
N VAL A 124 -7.24 10.77 -9.75
CA VAL A 124 -8.63 10.50 -10.15
C VAL A 124 -9.16 9.26 -9.44
N PHE A 125 -8.35 8.20 -9.37
CA PHE A 125 -8.73 6.98 -8.68
C PHE A 125 -9.06 7.24 -7.21
N TYR A 126 -8.16 7.91 -6.48
CA TYR A 126 -8.37 8.17 -5.05
C TYR A 126 -9.59 9.07 -4.80
N GLU A 127 -9.78 10.10 -5.60
CA GLU A 127 -10.95 10.97 -5.46
C GLU A 127 -12.25 10.21 -5.72
N ARG A 128 -12.23 9.31 -6.72
CA ARG A 128 -13.41 8.51 -7.07
C ARG A 128 -13.83 7.57 -5.95
N ILE A 129 -12.88 7.07 -5.17
CA ILE A 129 -13.20 6.18 -4.05
C ILE A 129 -13.36 6.93 -2.72
N GLY A 130 -13.40 8.27 -2.75
CA GLY A 130 -13.80 9.09 -1.62
C GLY A 130 -12.67 9.77 -0.85
N TYR A 131 -11.46 9.78 -1.38
CA TYR A 131 -10.33 10.47 -0.73
C TYR A 131 -10.23 11.90 -1.22
N ASP A 132 -10.00 12.82 -0.29
CA ASP A 132 -9.93 14.26 -0.58
C ASP A 132 -8.49 14.69 -0.86
N GLY A 133 -8.22 15.07 -2.09
CA GLY A 133 -6.90 15.49 -2.57
C GLY A 133 -6.70 16.99 -2.61
N ASN A 134 -7.28 17.73 -1.68
CA ASN A 134 -7.28 19.20 -1.71
C ASN A 134 -5.99 19.86 -1.24
N LYS A 135 -4.99 19.08 -0.82
CA LYS A 135 -3.75 19.63 -0.25
C LYS A 135 -2.52 19.10 -0.98
N THR A 136 -1.66 20.01 -1.42
CA THR A 136 -0.39 19.68 -2.04
C THR A 136 0.75 20.02 -1.07
N GLN A 137 1.70 19.10 -0.92
CA GLN A 137 2.84 19.29 -0.03
C GLN A 137 4.15 19.01 -0.77
N LYS A 138 5.20 19.68 -0.35
CA LYS A 138 6.55 19.48 -0.87
C LYS A 138 7.28 18.49 0.03
N ARG A 139 7.88 17.47 -0.57
CA ARG A 139 8.71 16.51 0.17
C ARG A 139 10.13 17.03 0.26
N PHE A 140 10.74 16.93 1.46
CA PHE A 140 12.15 17.19 1.68
C PHE A 140 12.83 15.90 2.06
N LEU A 141 13.99 15.63 1.46
CA LEU A 141 14.73 14.39 1.69
C LEU A 141 16.20 14.72 1.93
N LYS A 142 16.79 14.09 2.94
CA LYS A 142 18.24 14.14 3.18
C LYS A 142 18.71 12.70 3.36
N ILE A 143 19.60 12.25 2.49
CA ILE A 143 20.18 10.92 2.61
C ILE A 143 21.22 10.93 3.75
N MET A 144 21.13 9.95 4.63
CA MET A 144 22.06 9.81 5.75
C MET A 144 23.17 8.83 5.40
N ASP A 145 24.41 9.15 5.82
CA ASP A 145 25.57 8.32 5.58
C ASP A 145 25.66 7.14 6.56
#